data_3f7dad3d3e978a58ffd3f0366c03d2b3
#
_entry.id   3f7dad3d3e978a58ffd3f0366c03d2b3
#
_cell.length_a   1.000
_cell.length_b   1.000
_cell.length_c   1.000
_cell.angle_alpha   90.00
_cell.angle_beta   90.00
_cell.angle_gamma   90.00
#
_symmetry.space_group_name_H-M   'P 1'
#
loop_
_entity.id
_entity.type
_entity.pdbx_description
1 polymer ?
#
loop_
_entity_poly.entity_id
_entity_poly.type
_entity_poly.pdbx_seq_one_letter_code
_entity_poly.pdbx_strand_id
1 'polypeptide(L)'
;MKITAKKYAQALFLSVKDKEKKEVSEIIDNFVKLLAEHHQLALSRKILYFLEGFFQKEGLVCPVSIESAPRLTKESKNEIMKFLEKNTSGEIEWQEKVNSKLLGGFVLRYQDKIYDASLKNRLDQFNKEINKK
;
A
#
# COMPACT_ATOMS: atom_id res chain seq x y z
N MET A 1 -19.97 5.45 27.46
CA MET A 1 -19.87 5.63 26.02
C MET A 1 -18.70 4.82 25.46
N LYS A 2 -18.98 3.85 24.58
CA LYS A 2 -17.92 3.09 23.95
C LYS A 2 -17.36 3.87 22.75
N ILE A 3 -16.07 4.13 22.77
CA ILE A 3 -15.39 4.75 21.63
C ILE A 3 -15.11 3.63 20.61
N THR A 4 -15.53 3.84 19.36
CA THR A 4 -15.33 2.87 18.29
C THR A 4 -13.89 2.87 17.80
N ALA A 5 -13.45 1.75 17.17
CA ALA A 5 -12.12 1.65 16.58
C ALA A 5 -11.89 2.77 15.54
N LYS A 6 -12.91 3.11 14.76
CA LYS A 6 -12.83 4.20 13.79
C LYS A 6 -12.54 5.55 14.43
N LYS A 7 -13.20 5.85 15.54
CA LYS A 7 -12.97 7.11 16.26
C LYS A 7 -11.57 7.17 16.88
N TYR A 8 -11.08 6.07 17.43
CA TYR A 8 -9.70 5.97 17.92
C TYR A 8 -8.71 6.23 16.79
N ALA A 9 -8.93 5.60 15.64
CA ALA A 9 -8.06 5.75 14.47
C ALA A 9 -8.07 7.20 13.96
N GLN A 10 -9.24 7.84 13.93
CA GLN A 10 -9.37 9.23 13.51
C GLN A 10 -8.63 10.18 14.45
N ALA A 11 -8.78 9.98 15.76
CA ALA A 11 -8.08 10.78 16.74
C ALA A 11 -6.56 10.59 16.64
N LEU A 12 -6.10 9.37 16.48
CA LEU A 12 -4.67 9.08 16.30
C LEU A 12 -4.15 9.70 15.00
N PHE A 13 -4.87 9.58 13.90
CA PHE A 13 -4.50 10.16 12.63
C PHE A 13 -4.31 11.68 12.73
N LEU A 14 -5.27 12.38 13.33
CA LEU A 14 -5.19 13.83 13.51
C LEU A 14 -4.04 14.24 14.43
N SER A 15 -3.70 13.37 15.39
CA SER A 15 -2.60 13.62 16.32
C SER A 15 -1.22 13.42 15.71
N VAL A 16 -1.08 12.48 14.75
CA VAL A 16 0.22 12.17 14.13
C VAL A 16 0.44 12.86 12.80
N LYS A 17 -0.62 13.37 12.18
CA LYS A 17 -0.56 14.09 10.91
C LYS A 17 0.36 15.31 11.06
N ASP A 18 1.28 15.47 10.12
CA ASP A 18 2.22 16.60 10.06
C ASP A 18 3.21 16.68 11.24
N LYS A 19 3.42 15.57 11.95
CA LYS A 19 4.37 15.49 13.06
C LYS A 19 5.67 14.81 12.66
N GLU A 20 6.75 15.15 13.33
CA GLU A 20 8.06 14.52 13.13
C GLU A 20 8.08 13.12 13.78
N LYS A 21 9.00 12.27 13.32
CA LYS A 21 9.11 10.87 13.80
C LYS A 21 9.21 10.74 15.32
N LYS A 22 9.94 11.64 15.98
CA LYS A 22 10.07 11.63 17.44
C LYS A 22 8.75 11.87 18.13
N GLU A 23 7.99 12.87 17.66
CA GLU A 23 6.68 13.21 18.19
C GLU A 23 5.67 12.09 17.94
N VAL A 24 5.70 11.50 16.75
CA VAL A 24 4.84 10.37 16.39
C VAL A 24 5.08 9.18 17.30
N SER A 25 6.33 8.86 17.60
CA SER A 25 6.69 7.75 18.49
C SER A 25 6.12 7.94 19.90
N GLU A 26 6.25 9.16 20.44
CA GLU A 26 5.69 9.50 21.75
C GLU A 26 4.16 9.43 21.76
N ILE A 27 3.52 9.94 20.72
CA ILE A 27 2.06 9.91 20.58
C ILE A 27 1.56 8.46 20.52
N ILE A 28 2.24 7.60 19.76
CA ILE A 28 1.88 6.19 19.65
C ILE A 28 2.04 5.49 20.98
N ASP A 29 3.15 5.72 21.70
CA ASP A 29 3.38 5.12 23.01
C ASP A 29 2.28 5.53 24.01
N ASN A 30 1.92 6.79 24.03
CA ASN A 30 0.84 7.30 24.89
C ASN A 30 -0.51 6.72 24.50
N PHE A 31 -0.76 6.56 23.20
CA PHE A 31 -1.99 5.98 22.69
C PHE A 31 -2.14 4.50 23.10
N VAL A 32 -1.06 3.73 22.98
CA VAL A 32 -1.05 2.32 23.41
C VAL A 32 -1.33 2.20 24.90
N LYS A 33 -0.72 3.07 25.72
CA LYS A 33 -0.98 3.12 27.17
C LYS A 33 -2.45 3.43 27.47
N LEU A 34 -3.03 4.37 26.74
CA LEU A 34 -4.44 4.73 26.86
C LEU A 34 -5.34 3.54 26.55
N LEU A 35 -5.07 2.81 25.47
CA LEU A 35 -5.81 1.61 25.09
C LEU A 35 -5.71 0.53 26.18
N ALA A 36 -4.52 0.36 26.76
CA ALA A 36 -4.30 -0.61 27.82
C ALA A 36 -5.10 -0.24 29.08
N GLU A 37 -5.08 1.04 29.47
CA GLU A 37 -5.83 1.54 30.64
C GLU A 37 -7.33 1.34 30.49
N HIS A 38 -7.85 1.53 29.27
CA HIS A 38 -9.28 1.36 28.97
C HIS A 38 -9.66 -0.08 28.57
N HIS A 39 -8.72 -1.03 28.67
CA HIS A 39 -8.91 -2.43 28.29
C HIS A 39 -9.39 -2.60 26.84
N GLN A 40 -8.85 -1.76 25.92
CA GLN A 40 -9.25 -1.73 24.51
C GLN A 40 -8.15 -2.20 23.55
N LEU A 41 -7.13 -2.90 24.04
CA LEU A 41 -6.04 -3.40 23.19
C LEU A 41 -6.54 -4.37 22.09
N ALA A 42 -7.65 -5.06 22.33
CA ALA A 42 -8.26 -5.95 21.34
C ALA A 42 -8.71 -5.22 20.07
N LEU A 43 -8.93 -3.90 20.14
CA LEU A 43 -9.33 -3.08 19.00
C LEU A 43 -8.15 -2.66 18.10
N SER A 44 -6.92 -2.97 18.51
CA SER A 44 -5.73 -2.48 17.82
C SER A 44 -5.68 -2.80 16.32
N ARG A 45 -6.08 -4.00 15.91
CA ARG A 45 -6.14 -4.40 14.49
C ARG A 45 -7.14 -3.56 13.69
N LYS A 46 -8.32 -3.35 14.24
CA LYS A 46 -9.35 -2.52 13.60
C LYS A 46 -8.91 -1.07 13.51
N ILE A 47 -8.26 -0.57 14.57
CA ILE A 47 -7.72 0.79 14.61
C ILE A 47 -6.68 0.96 13.50
N LEU A 48 -5.75 0.01 13.35
CA LEU A 48 -4.74 0.05 12.30
C LEU A 48 -5.37 0.04 10.91
N TYR A 49 -6.38 -0.78 10.71
CA TYR A 49 -7.11 -0.84 9.44
C TYR A 49 -7.70 0.52 9.05
N PHE A 50 -8.39 1.16 9.97
CA PHE A 50 -8.98 2.48 9.72
C PHE A 50 -7.92 3.57 9.57
N LEU A 51 -6.84 3.48 10.34
CA LEU A 51 -5.73 4.42 10.28
C LEU A 51 -5.07 4.40 8.89
N GLU A 52 -4.78 3.22 8.36
CA GLU A 52 -4.24 3.05 7.01
C GLU A 52 -5.17 3.66 5.96
N GLY A 53 -6.47 3.45 6.10
CA GLY A 53 -7.47 4.05 5.22
C GLY A 53 -7.45 5.56 5.23
N PHE A 54 -7.27 6.18 6.39
CA PHE A 54 -7.17 7.63 6.49
C PHE A 54 -5.92 8.18 5.82
N PHE A 55 -4.77 7.52 6.00
CA PHE A 55 -3.53 7.91 5.33
C PHE A 55 -3.63 7.80 3.80
N GLN A 56 -4.26 6.76 3.31
CA GLN A 56 -4.50 6.58 1.87
C GLN A 56 -5.41 7.66 1.31
N LYS A 57 -6.49 7.97 2.00
CA LYS A 57 -7.45 8.99 1.61
C LYS A 57 -6.83 10.38 1.46
N GLU A 58 -5.90 10.71 2.36
CA GLU A 58 -5.18 11.98 2.32
C GLU A 58 -4.01 11.98 1.33
N GLY A 59 -3.77 10.87 0.65
CA GLY A 59 -2.66 10.75 -0.29
C GLY A 59 -1.29 10.70 0.38
N LEU A 60 -1.25 10.41 1.69
CA LEU A 60 0.00 10.32 2.45
C LEU A 60 0.70 8.98 2.28
N VAL A 61 -0.05 7.95 1.90
CA VAL A 61 0.45 6.60 1.65
C VAL A 61 -0.15 6.11 0.34
N CYS A 62 0.69 5.54 -0.51
CA CYS A 62 0.28 4.92 -1.76
C CYS A 62 0.63 3.43 -1.71
N PRO A 63 -0.34 2.54 -1.51
CA PRO A 63 -0.07 1.11 -1.54
C PRO A 63 0.19 0.66 -2.98
N VAL A 64 1.25 -0.09 -3.17
CA VAL A 64 1.67 -0.61 -4.47
C VAL A 64 1.84 -2.12 -4.35
N SER A 65 1.20 -2.84 -5.25
CA SER A 65 1.33 -4.30 -5.36
C SER A 65 1.98 -4.63 -6.68
N ILE A 66 3.02 -5.46 -6.65
CA ILE A 66 3.68 -5.93 -7.84
C ILE A 66 3.81 -7.44 -7.83
N GLU A 67 3.41 -8.07 -8.93
CA GLU A 67 3.63 -9.49 -9.17
C GLU A 67 4.60 -9.63 -10.33
N SER A 68 5.58 -10.49 -10.19
CA SER A 68 6.60 -10.68 -11.23
C SER A 68 6.95 -12.16 -11.39
N ALA A 69 7.49 -12.48 -12.56
CA ALA A 69 8.06 -13.79 -12.85
C ALA A 69 9.19 -13.61 -13.88
N PRO A 70 10.44 -13.89 -13.52
CA PRO A 70 10.97 -14.22 -12.20
C PRO A 70 11.04 -12.99 -11.28
N ARG A 71 11.66 -13.17 -10.11
CA ARG A 71 11.86 -12.11 -9.13
C ARG A 71 12.51 -10.88 -9.78
N LEU A 72 12.01 -9.69 -9.43
CA LEU A 72 12.54 -8.43 -9.96
C LEU A 72 14.01 -8.21 -9.58
N THR A 73 14.79 -7.72 -10.53
CA THR A 73 16.15 -7.25 -10.25
C THR A 73 16.10 -5.90 -9.53
N LYS A 74 17.20 -5.52 -8.88
CA LYS A 74 17.32 -4.20 -8.24
C LYS A 74 17.12 -3.07 -9.25
N GLU A 75 17.65 -3.23 -10.46
CA GLU A 75 17.55 -2.23 -11.52
C GLU A 75 16.10 -2.02 -11.96
N SER A 76 15.38 -3.10 -12.20
CA SER A 76 13.95 -3.05 -12.56
C SER A 76 13.12 -2.41 -11.45
N LYS A 77 13.41 -2.79 -10.21
CA LYS A 77 12.74 -2.24 -9.03
C LYS A 77 12.95 -0.74 -8.91
N ASN A 78 14.19 -0.27 -9.12
CA ASN A 78 14.52 1.15 -9.09
C ASN A 78 13.80 1.95 -10.18
N GLU A 79 13.71 1.39 -11.38
CA GLU A 79 12.99 2.04 -12.49
C GLU A 79 11.50 2.18 -12.18
N ILE A 80 10.90 1.14 -11.63
CA ILE A 80 9.48 1.16 -11.22
C ILE A 80 9.27 2.17 -10.11
N MET A 81 10.16 2.23 -9.13
CA MET A 81 10.10 3.20 -8.04
C MET A 81 10.17 4.64 -8.55
N LYS A 82 11.05 4.92 -9.50
CA LYS A 82 11.15 6.24 -10.13
C LYS A 82 9.87 6.62 -10.86
N PHE A 83 9.30 5.67 -11.58
CA PHE A 83 8.01 5.87 -12.25
C PHE A 83 6.90 6.21 -11.26
N LEU A 84 6.83 5.47 -10.16
CA LEU A 84 5.82 5.68 -9.12
C LEU A 84 5.99 7.03 -8.42
N GLU A 85 7.21 7.43 -8.12
CA GLU A 85 7.50 8.72 -7.49
C GLU A 85 7.04 9.90 -8.36
N LYS A 86 7.14 9.77 -9.68
CA LYS A 86 6.67 10.79 -10.62
C LYS A 86 5.15 10.84 -10.76
N ASN A 87 4.48 9.71 -10.61
CA ASN A 87 3.07 9.56 -10.93
C ASN A 87 2.15 9.44 -9.71
N THR A 88 2.73 9.35 -8.52
CA THR A 88 1.96 9.23 -7.28
C THR A 88 2.48 10.23 -6.25
N SER A 89 1.64 10.55 -5.28
CA SER A 89 2.02 11.33 -4.11
C SER A 89 1.96 10.43 -2.87
N GLY A 90 2.74 10.81 -1.85
CA GLY A 90 2.77 10.08 -0.60
C GLY A 90 3.85 9.00 -0.55
N GLU A 91 3.95 8.35 0.60
CA GLU A 91 4.92 7.29 0.83
C GLU A 91 4.44 5.99 0.17
N ILE A 92 5.32 5.36 -0.60
CA ILE A 92 4.99 4.13 -1.33
C ILE A 92 5.12 2.93 -0.40
N GLU A 93 4.02 2.21 -0.20
CA GLU A 93 4.00 0.93 0.50
C GLU A 93 4.13 -0.18 -0.53
N TRP A 94 5.30 -0.75 -0.63
CA TRP A 94 5.65 -1.74 -1.65
C TRP A 94 5.37 -3.16 -1.16
N GLN A 95 4.55 -3.91 -1.92
CA GLN A 95 4.35 -5.34 -1.72
C GLN A 95 4.75 -6.08 -2.99
N GLU A 96 5.61 -7.06 -2.84
CA GLU A 96 6.17 -7.83 -3.95
C GLU A 96 5.79 -9.30 -3.82
N LYS A 97 5.36 -9.90 -4.93
CA LYS A 97 4.98 -11.31 -4.99
C LYS A 97 5.52 -11.92 -6.29
N VAL A 98 6.02 -13.13 -6.20
CA VAL A 98 6.44 -13.89 -7.38
C VAL A 98 5.29 -14.78 -7.84
N ASN A 99 4.93 -14.68 -9.12
CA ASN A 99 3.85 -15.46 -9.72
C ASN A 99 4.33 -16.09 -11.03
N SER A 100 4.65 -17.38 -10.98
CA SER A 100 5.17 -18.13 -12.12
C SER A 100 4.18 -18.22 -13.29
N LYS A 101 2.90 -18.03 -13.05
CA LYS A 101 1.86 -18.07 -14.10
C LYS A 101 2.00 -16.94 -15.11
N LEU A 102 2.75 -15.88 -14.79
CA LEU A 102 2.94 -14.73 -15.68
C LEU A 102 3.88 -15.02 -16.84
N LEU A 103 4.62 -16.12 -16.81
CA LEU A 103 5.59 -16.55 -17.83
C LEU A 103 6.76 -15.57 -18.02
N GLY A 104 6.81 -14.49 -17.30
CA GLY A 104 7.79 -13.42 -17.38
C GLY A 104 7.15 -12.05 -17.27
N GLY A 105 7.97 -11.04 -16.97
CA GLY A 105 7.49 -9.67 -16.81
C GLY A 105 6.84 -9.40 -15.44
N PHE A 106 5.98 -8.41 -15.38
CA PHE A 106 5.37 -8.01 -14.12
C PHE A 106 3.98 -7.42 -14.31
N VAL A 107 3.20 -7.44 -13.23
CA VAL A 107 1.92 -6.73 -13.12
C VAL A 107 2.02 -5.78 -11.94
N LEU A 108 1.81 -4.50 -12.20
CA LEU A 108 1.89 -3.43 -11.21
C LEU A 108 0.49 -2.89 -10.94
N ARG A 109 0.12 -2.82 -9.65
CA ARG A 109 -1.15 -2.24 -9.22
C ARG A 109 -0.90 -1.12 -8.22
N TYR A 110 -1.39 0.06 -8.53
CA TYR A 110 -1.31 1.22 -7.64
C TYR A 110 -2.53 2.11 -7.87
N GLN A 111 -3.10 2.61 -6.78
CA GLN A 111 -4.35 3.36 -6.84
C GLN A 111 -5.43 2.50 -7.57
N ASP A 112 -6.14 3.06 -8.53
CA ASP A 112 -7.12 2.34 -9.35
C ASP A 112 -6.54 1.86 -10.68
N LYS A 113 -5.22 1.91 -10.83
CA LYS A 113 -4.54 1.59 -12.08
C LYS A 113 -3.86 0.23 -12.03
N ILE A 114 -3.91 -0.48 -13.14
CA ILE A 114 -3.25 -1.77 -13.32
C ILE A 114 -2.37 -1.67 -14.56
N TYR A 115 -1.09 -1.95 -14.37
CA TYR A 115 -0.10 -1.97 -15.44
C TYR A 115 0.34 -3.41 -15.64
N ASP A 116 -0.14 -4.05 -16.72
CA ASP A 116 0.18 -5.44 -17.00
C ASP A 116 1.24 -5.52 -18.10
N ALA A 117 2.49 -5.65 -17.70
CA ALA A 117 3.64 -5.84 -18.58
C ALA A 117 4.13 -7.30 -18.58
N SER A 118 3.24 -8.25 -18.31
CA SER A 118 3.57 -9.68 -18.31
C SER A 118 3.73 -10.21 -19.73
N LEU A 119 4.57 -11.24 -19.87
CA LEU A 119 4.74 -11.93 -21.14
C LEU A 119 3.43 -12.61 -21.57
N LYS A 120 2.68 -13.15 -20.63
CA LYS A 120 1.37 -13.75 -20.88
C LYS A 120 0.42 -12.75 -21.54
N ASN A 121 0.34 -11.53 -21.03
CA ASN A 121 -0.52 -10.49 -21.59
C ASN A 121 -0.09 -10.10 -23.00
N ARG A 122 1.20 -10.01 -23.25
CA ARG A 122 1.73 -9.70 -24.58
C ARG A 122 1.38 -10.80 -25.59
N LEU A 123 1.46 -12.05 -25.19
CA LEU A 123 1.09 -13.19 -26.04
C LEU A 123 -0.42 -13.19 -26.32
N ASP A 124 -1.24 -12.91 -25.32
CA ASP A 124 -2.70 -12.82 -25.48
C ASP A 124 -3.08 -11.69 -26.45
N GLN A 125 -2.45 -10.54 -26.34
CA GLN A 125 -2.66 -9.42 -27.26
C GLN A 125 -2.24 -9.77 -28.69
N PHE A 126 -1.12 -10.43 -28.84
CA PHE A 126 -0.61 -10.87 -30.13
C PHE A 126 -1.59 -11.85 -30.80
N ASN A 127 -2.10 -12.82 -30.05
CA ASN A 127 -3.10 -13.78 -30.54
C ASN A 127 -4.38 -13.08 -30.99
N LYS A 128 -4.83 -12.06 -30.26
CA LYS A 128 -5.99 -11.27 -30.63
C LYS A 128 -5.79 -10.52 -31.95
N GLU A 129 -4.62 -9.95 -32.16
CA GLU A 129 -4.26 -9.25 -33.41
C GLU A 129 -4.24 -10.19 -34.61
N ILE A 130 -3.68 -11.41 -34.44
CA ILE A 130 -3.66 -12.40 -35.50
C ILE A 130 -5.06 -12.86 -35.88
N ASN A 131 -5.95 -13.01 -34.90
CA ASN A 131 -7.33 -13.53 -35.11
C ASN A 131 -8.32 -12.45 -35.53
N LYS A 132 -7.88 -11.21 -35.73
CA LYS A 132 -8.72 -10.07 -36.12
C LYS A 132 -9.00 -9.98 -37.62
N LYS A 133 -8.60 -10.94 -38.40
CA LYS A 133 -8.87 -10.93 -39.84
C LYS A 133 -10.25 -11.50 -40.18
#